data_3aee8163c07262e57136542e323844e3
#
_entry.id   3aee8163c07262e57136542e323844e3
#
_cell.length_a   1.000
_cell.length_b   1.000
_cell.length_c   1.000
_cell.angle_alpha   90.00
_cell.angle_beta   90.00
_cell.angle_gamma   90.00
#
_symmetry.space_group_name_H-M   'P 1'
#
loop_
_entity.id
_entity.type
_entity.pdbx_description
1 polymer ?
#
loop_
_entity_poly.entity_id
_entity_poly.type
_entity_poly.pdbx_seq_one_letter_code
_entity_poly.pdbx_strand_id
1 'polypeptide(L)'
;MFETCKKCGMPNTRPGSVFTDGVCQPCINFENRAEIDWQQRNEMLNNILTEARRHGAQYDCVCPVSGGKDSLTIVAGLVERGALPLLVTVTDEFTHTQAGLHNVKNIAERFDVDHIVFRHAPEEFVYNSRKDFENELHPLKWIEEKIYRTPIQIAKAMGIPAVFFGENSGYEYGSDPELSVLHPLSDEQAKVYYYFGFTPYDERKNMQTAREYGFKDLNDFAEWPRQGNIEQFTQIDSIGYIIQLWTKFPKFGFQRVADMTSRMVRRGQMTLKKANQLVKDEDWRCDPAAKADFCRAIDITEKQFDEVVDRHANRDILTKDFAGNWRRKDLL
;
A
#
# COMPACT_ATOMS: atom_id res chain seq x y z
N MET A 1 -26.55 -6.40 -4.64
CA MET A 1 -27.04 -5.03 -4.36
C MET A 1 -25.85 -4.19 -3.90
N PHE A 2 -25.72 -2.96 -4.39
CA PHE A 2 -24.67 -2.04 -3.95
C PHE A 2 -25.02 -1.50 -2.54
N GLU A 3 -24.11 -1.71 -1.60
CA GLU A 3 -24.27 -1.27 -0.21
C GLU A 3 -22.97 -0.61 0.28
N THR A 4 -23.08 0.28 1.26
CA THR A 4 -21.95 0.89 1.93
C THR A 4 -21.96 0.56 3.41
N CYS A 5 -20.80 0.42 4.01
CA CYS A 5 -20.65 0.14 5.43
C CYS A 5 -21.29 1.25 6.28
N LYS A 6 -22.20 0.88 7.18
CA LYS A 6 -22.92 1.81 8.08
C LYS A 6 -21.96 2.59 8.99
N LYS A 7 -20.78 2.02 9.31
CA LYS A 7 -19.79 2.68 10.18
C LYS A 7 -18.82 3.58 9.42
N CYS A 8 -18.27 3.14 8.27
CA CYS A 8 -17.17 3.85 7.61
C CYS A 8 -17.42 4.28 6.16
N GLY A 9 -18.57 3.93 5.57
CA GLY A 9 -18.92 4.30 4.21
C GLY A 9 -18.25 3.49 3.09
N MET A 10 -17.39 2.51 3.40
CA MET A 10 -16.74 1.67 2.39
C MET A 10 -17.76 0.83 1.61
N PRO A 11 -17.72 0.81 0.26
CA PRO A 11 -18.61 -0.03 -0.54
C PRO A 11 -18.33 -1.54 -0.40
N ASN A 12 -19.34 -2.35 -0.64
CA ASN A 12 -19.25 -3.82 -0.66
C ASN A 12 -18.80 -4.40 -2.00
N THR A 13 -18.44 -3.58 -2.96
CA THR A 13 -18.11 -3.96 -4.35
C THR A 13 -16.69 -4.51 -4.52
N ARG A 14 -15.84 -4.43 -3.49
CA ARG A 14 -14.52 -5.04 -3.53
C ARG A 14 -14.64 -6.56 -3.55
N PRO A 15 -13.90 -7.27 -4.45
CA PRO A 15 -13.86 -8.73 -4.41
C PRO A 15 -13.46 -9.27 -3.03
N GLY A 16 -14.19 -10.25 -2.53
CA GLY A 16 -13.96 -10.82 -1.20
C GLY A 16 -14.40 -9.94 -0.02
N SER A 17 -15.12 -8.83 -0.28
CA SER A 17 -15.70 -8.02 0.81
C SER A 17 -16.72 -8.83 1.59
N VAL A 18 -16.55 -8.85 2.93
CA VAL A 18 -17.49 -9.46 3.86
C VAL A 18 -18.15 -8.37 4.68
N PHE A 19 -19.48 -8.44 4.79
CA PHE A 19 -20.30 -7.54 5.59
C PHE A 19 -21.18 -8.36 6.53
N THR A 20 -21.19 -7.98 7.80
CA THR A 20 -22.07 -8.55 8.83
C THR A 20 -22.98 -7.44 9.35
N ASP A 21 -24.29 -7.61 9.22
CA ASP A 21 -25.30 -6.61 9.62
C ASP A 21 -25.06 -5.19 9.06
N GLY A 22 -24.51 -5.13 7.82
CA GLY A 22 -24.18 -3.87 7.15
C GLY A 22 -22.89 -3.21 7.63
N VAL A 23 -22.04 -3.92 8.38
CA VAL A 23 -20.71 -3.48 8.81
C VAL A 23 -19.63 -4.28 8.09
N CYS A 24 -18.65 -3.62 7.48
CA CYS A 24 -17.56 -4.28 6.77
C CYS A 24 -16.57 -4.95 7.72
N GLN A 25 -15.97 -6.06 7.29
CA GLN A 25 -14.97 -6.80 8.07
C GLN A 25 -13.82 -5.94 8.60
N PRO A 26 -13.25 -4.97 7.84
CA PRO A 26 -12.24 -4.06 8.39
C PRO A 26 -12.70 -3.24 9.61
N CYS A 27 -13.98 -2.90 9.72
CA CYS A 27 -14.52 -2.22 10.91
C CYS A 27 -14.62 -3.18 12.10
N ILE A 28 -15.02 -4.42 11.86
CA ILE A 28 -15.08 -5.48 12.88
C ILE A 28 -13.67 -5.79 13.38
N ASN A 29 -12.72 -6.01 12.48
CA ASN A 29 -11.32 -6.26 12.83
C ASN A 29 -10.70 -5.10 13.61
N PHE A 30 -11.07 -3.85 13.28
CA PHE A 30 -10.59 -2.69 14.02
C PHE A 30 -11.05 -2.68 15.47
N GLU A 31 -12.29 -3.12 15.75
CA GLU A 31 -12.82 -3.25 17.12
C GLU A 31 -12.16 -4.41 17.86
N ASN A 32 -12.01 -5.56 17.21
CA ASN A 32 -11.37 -6.75 17.79
C ASN A 32 -9.88 -6.52 18.15
N ARG A 33 -9.23 -5.49 17.61
CA ARG A 33 -7.85 -5.10 17.99
C ARG A 33 -7.71 -4.75 19.47
N ALA A 34 -8.77 -4.37 20.14
CA ALA A 34 -8.76 -4.10 21.59
C ALA A 34 -8.50 -5.37 22.43
N GLU A 35 -8.75 -6.54 21.87
CA GLU A 35 -8.55 -7.85 22.53
C GLU A 35 -7.14 -8.41 22.35
N ILE A 36 -6.31 -7.78 21.50
CA ILE A 36 -4.94 -8.25 21.22
C ILE A 36 -4.04 -7.88 22.41
N ASP A 37 -3.35 -8.88 22.96
CA ASP A 37 -2.26 -8.66 23.91
C ASP A 37 -1.01 -8.16 23.17
N TRP A 38 -0.88 -6.85 23.06
CA TRP A 38 0.23 -6.20 22.38
C TRP A 38 1.57 -6.35 23.11
N GLN A 39 1.55 -6.59 24.41
CA GLN A 39 2.78 -6.90 25.16
C GLN A 39 3.31 -8.26 24.73
N GLN A 40 2.46 -9.29 24.74
CA GLN A 40 2.84 -10.62 24.26
C GLN A 40 3.32 -10.60 22.80
N ARG A 41 2.61 -9.86 21.92
CA ARG A 41 3.03 -9.70 20.51
C ARG A 41 4.40 -9.05 20.38
N ASN A 42 4.70 -8.03 21.17
CA ASN A 42 6.01 -7.37 21.17
C ASN A 42 7.12 -8.29 21.72
N GLU A 43 6.84 -9.10 22.73
CA GLU A 43 7.76 -10.13 23.24
C GLU A 43 8.05 -11.19 22.17
N MET A 44 7.04 -11.63 21.40
CA MET A 44 7.23 -12.52 20.25
C MET A 44 8.20 -11.92 19.22
N LEU A 45 8.05 -10.65 18.87
CA LEU A 45 8.98 -9.96 17.94
C LEU A 45 10.42 -9.98 18.48
N ASN A 46 10.62 -9.64 19.75
CA ASN A 46 11.94 -9.66 20.38
C ASN A 46 12.57 -11.06 20.37
N ASN A 47 11.79 -12.11 20.59
CA ASN A 47 12.25 -13.50 20.51
C ASN A 47 12.66 -13.89 19.09
N ILE A 48 11.83 -13.54 18.08
CA ILE A 48 12.16 -13.80 16.66
C ILE A 48 13.47 -13.11 16.28
N LEU A 49 13.67 -11.86 16.64
CA LEU A 49 14.92 -11.14 16.35
C LEU A 49 16.12 -11.72 17.11
N THR A 50 15.91 -12.21 18.32
CA THR A 50 16.98 -12.90 19.10
C THR A 50 17.38 -14.22 18.45
N GLU A 51 16.43 -14.99 17.97
CA GLU A 51 16.70 -16.23 17.23
C GLU A 51 17.37 -15.96 15.89
N ALA A 52 16.93 -14.94 15.17
CA ALA A 52 17.53 -14.52 13.91
C ALA A 52 19.02 -14.18 14.08
N ARG A 53 19.39 -13.41 15.12
CA ARG A 53 20.81 -13.14 15.45
C ARG A 53 21.61 -14.40 15.77
N ARG A 54 21.03 -15.37 16.46
CA ARG A 54 21.69 -16.67 16.77
C ARG A 54 21.88 -17.53 15.53
N HIS A 55 21.09 -17.31 14.48
CA HIS A 55 21.24 -18.04 13.22
C HIS A 55 22.60 -17.77 12.55
N GLY A 56 23.23 -16.60 12.82
CA GLY A 56 24.60 -16.29 12.39
C GLY A 56 24.71 -15.85 10.92
N ALA A 57 23.61 -15.47 10.28
CA ALA A 57 23.65 -14.79 8.97
C ALA A 57 24.27 -13.39 9.12
N GLN A 58 24.72 -12.80 8.01
CA GLN A 58 25.26 -11.42 8.00
C GLN A 58 24.23 -10.39 8.48
N TYR A 59 22.95 -10.61 8.16
CA TYR A 59 21.83 -9.78 8.56
C TYR A 59 20.81 -10.60 9.34
N ASP A 60 20.14 -9.97 10.31
CA ASP A 60 19.11 -10.63 11.11
C ASP A 60 17.81 -10.81 10.35
N CYS A 61 17.49 -9.86 9.47
CA CYS A 61 16.27 -9.89 8.67
C CYS A 61 16.40 -9.08 7.38
N VAL A 62 15.48 -9.33 6.45
CA VAL A 62 15.24 -8.45 5.30
C VAL A 62 14.04 -7.56 5.62
N CYS A 63 14.15 -6.26 5.34
CA CYS A 63 13.05 -5.31 5.41
C CYS A 63 12.79 -4.70 4.02
N PRO A 64 11.70 -5.08 3.33
CA PRO A 64 11.28 -4.40 2.12
C PRO A 64 10.88 -2.96 2.42
N VAL A 65 11.42 -2.01 1.65
CA VAL A 65 11.19 -0.58 1.88
C VAL A 65 10.87 0.15 0.57
N SER A 66 9.89 1.04 0.61
CA SER A 66 9.57 1.98 -0.48
C SER A 66 9.98 3.42 -0.17
N GLY A 67 10.58 3.66 1.00
CA GLY A 67 10.81 5.01 1.51
C GLY A 67 9.56 5.67 2.11
N GLY A 68 8.43 4.98 2.17
CA GLY A 68 7.23 5.47 2.83
C GLY A 68 7.36 5.57 4.35
N LYS A 69 6.47 6.35 5.00
CA LYS A 69 6.45 6.54 6.46
C LYS A 69 6.43 5.22 7.26
N ASP A 70 5.70 4.23 6.75
CA ASP A 70 5.58 2.94 7.42
C ASP A 70 6.88 2.14 7.33
N SER A 71 7.56 2.16 6.17
CA SER A 71 8.91 1.56 6.01
C SER A 71 9.91 2.14 7.01
N LEU A 72 9.95 3.48 7.15
CA LEU A 72 10.81 4.16 8.14
C LEU A 72 10.50 3.71 9.57
N THR A 73 9.22 3.65 9.93
CA THR A 73 8.79 3.21 11.28
C THR A 73 9.19 1.76 11.56
N ILE A 74 9.10 0.88 10.56
CA ILE A 74 9.50 -0.53 10.70
C ILE A 74 10.99 -0.64 10.90
N VAL A 75 11.78 0.00 10.06
CA VAL A 75 13.26 -0.04 10.18
C VAL A 75 13.70 0.56 11.52
N ALA A 76 13.15 1.69 11.94
CA ALA A 76 13.41 2.26 13.25
C ALA A 76 13.13 1.24 14.36
N GLY A 77 11.95 0.64 14.37
CA GLY A 77 11.58 -0.32 15.40
C GLY A 77 12.39 -1.63 15.38
N LEU A 78 12.93 -2.06 14.24
CA LEU A 78 13.87 -3.19 14.15
C LEU A 78 15.25 -2.81 14.69
N VAL A 79 15.79 -1.68 14.25
CA VAL A 79 17.12 -1.19 14.68
C VAL A 79 17.14 -0.84 16.17
N GLU A 80 16.10 -0.21 16.71
CA GLU A 80 15.97 0.08 18.16
C GLU A 80 16.00 -1.19 19.02
N ARG A 81 15.60 -2.35 18.46
CA ARG A 81 15.71 -3.67 19.11
C ARG A 81 17.07 -4.34 18.88
N GLY A 82 18.01 -3.62 18.28
CA GLY A 82 19.36 -4.11 17.97
C GLY A 82 19.41 -5.09 16.81
N ALA A 83 18.42 -5.12 15.93
CA ALA A 83 18.49 -5.93 14.72
C ALA A 83 19.31 -5.21 13.64
N LEU A 84 20.02 -5.99 12.82
CA LEU A 84 20.70 -5.53 11.62
C LEU A 84 19.89 -5.95 10.37
N PRO A 85 18.98 -5.09 9.86
CA PRO A 85 18.19 -5.40 8.68
C PRO A 85 18.99 -5.13 7.39
N LEU A 86 18.79 -6.01 6.37
CA LEU A 86 19.09 -5.69 4.98
C LEU A 86 17.86 -5.05 4.35
N LEU A 87 17.98 -3.82 3.88
CA LEU A 87 16.88 -3.15 3.18
C LEU A 87 16.81 -3.63 1.73
N VAL A 88 15.60 -3.80 1.20
CA VAL A 88 15.37 -4.15 -0.20
C VAL A 88 14.27 -3.28 -0.78
N THR A 89 14.58 -2.54 -1.86
CA THR A 89 13.59 -1.82 -2.67
C THR A 89 13.49 -2.47 -4.04
N VAL A 90 12.29 -2.80 -4.48
CA VAL A 90 11.99 -3.14 -5.88
C VAL A 90 11.48 -1.88 -6.55
N THR A 91 12.19 -1.42 -7.58
CA THR A 91 11.85 -0.18 -8.30
C THR A 91 10.99 -0.46 -9.53
N ASP A 92 10.25 0.56 -9.97
CA ASP A 92 9.42 0.58 -11.16
C ASP A 92 9.99 1.48 -12.28
N GLU A 93 9.29 1.62 -13.40
CA GLU A 93 9.70 2.43 -14.56
C GLU A 93 8.94 3.78 -14.66
N PHE A 94 8.21 4.16 -13.62
CA PHE A 94 7.54 5.45 -13.54
C PHE A 94 8.52 6.57 -13.19
N THR A 95 8.06 7.80 -13.32
CA THR A 95 8.82 8.97 -12.87
C THR A 95 8.84 9.00 -11.34
N HIS A 96 10.03 8.80 -10.77
CA HIS A 96 10.23 8.92 -9.32
C HIS A 96 10.13 10.38 -8.88
N THR A 97 9.47 10.60 -7.76
CA THR A 97 9.37 11.93 -7.14
C THR A 97 10.64 12.27 -6.36
N GLN A 98 10.90 13.56 -6.14
CA GLN A 98 12.02 13.99 -5.29
C GLN A 98 11.80 13.50 -3.84
N ALA A 99 10.55 13.50 -3.36
CA ALA A 99 10.21 12.95 -2.05
C ALA A 99 10.52 11.45 -1.96
N GLY A 100 10.14 10.67 -2.97
CA GLY A 100 10.43 9.24 -3.04
C GLY A 100 11.93 8.94 -3.06
N LEU A 101 12.67 9.60 -3.95
CA LEU A 101 14.13 9.45 -4.04
C LEU A 101 14.83 9.84 -2.73
N HIS A 102 14.42 10.98 -2.11
CA HIS A 102 14.94 11.39 -0.81
C HIS A 102 14.70 10.32 0.26
N ASN A 103 13.48 9.83 0.37
CA ASN A 103 13.10 8.90 1.43
C ASN A 103 13.79 7.54 1.31
N VAL A 104 13.90 7.00 0.08
CA VAL A 104 14.63 5.73 -0.17
C VAL A 104 16.11 5.86 0.21
N LYS A 105 16.74 6.98 -0.11
CA LYS A 105 18.12 7.26 0.28
C LYS A 105 18.26 7.48 1.78
N ASN A 106 17.39 8.33 2.36
CA ASN A 106 17.42 8.72 3.76
C ASN A 106 17.30 7.52 4.71
N ILE A 107 16.45 6.52 4.38
CA ILE A 107 16.23 5.39 5.28
C ILE A 107 17.50 4.56 5.49
N ALA A 108 18.29 4.32 4.43
CA ALA A 108 19.55 3.59 4.54
C ALA A 108 20.62 4.41 5.29
N GLU A 109 20.78 5.68 4.94
CA GLU A 109 21.77 6.59 5.55
C GLU A 109 21.46 6.88 7.02
N ARG A 110 20.17 7.06 7.37
CA ARG A 110 19.76 7.40 8.74
C ARG A 110 20.02 6.29 9.75
N PHE A 111 19.89 5.03 9.32
CA PHE A 111 20.06 3.87 10.18
C PHE A 111 21.42 3.17 9.99
N ASP A 112 22.26 3.66 9.07
CA ASP A 112 23.57 3.08 8.74
C ASP A 112 23.47 1.58 8.43
N VAL A 113 22.57 1.23 7.49
CA VAL A 113 22.27 -0.15 7.10
C VAL A 113 22.39 -0.35 5.58
N ASP A 114 22.72 -1.56 5.18
CA ASP A 114 22.86 -1.90 3.77
C ASP A 114 21.52 -1.94 3.04
N HIS A 115 21.54 -1.51 1.76
CA HIS A 115 20.34 -1.40 0.94
C HIS A 115 20.56 -1.93 -0.48
N ILE A 116 19.75 -2.90 -0.88
CA ILE A 116 19.68 -3.38 -2.26
C ILE A 116 18.50 -2.71 -2.97
N VAL A 117 18.78 -1.98 -4.05
CA VAL A 117 17.76 -1.49 -4.98
C VAL A 117 17.71 -2.42 -6.18
N PHE A 118 16.63 -3.17 -6.30
CA PHE A 118 16.46 -4.17 -7.35
C PHE A 118 15.56 -3.65 -8.45
N ARG A 119 16.09 -3.62 -9.67
CA ARG A 119 15.35 -3.24 -10.88
C ARG A 119 15.20 -4.44 -11.79
N HIS A 120 13.97 -4.78 -12.14
CA HIS A 120 13.69 -5.78 -13.16
C HIS A 120 14.00 -5.23 -14.56
N ALA A 121 14.11 -6.13 -15.54
CA ALA A 121 14.32 -5.72 -16.93
C ALA A 121 13.17 -4.80 -17.40
N PRO A 122 13.46 -3.59 -17.93
CA PRO A 122 12.41 -2.62 -18.30
C PRO A 122 11.39 -3.18 -19.30
N GLU A 123 11.85 -3.99 -20.25
CA GLU A 123 10.95 -4.62 -21.24
C GLU A 123 9.93 -5.58 -20.60
N GLU A 124 10.34 -6.32 -19.55
CA GLU A 124 9.42 -7.17 -18.80
C GLU A 124 8.38 -6.36 -18.04
N PHE A 125 8.79 -5.23 -17.46
CA PHE A 125 7.86 -4.30 -16.80
C PHE A 125 6.84 -3.76 -17.80
N VAL A 126 7.28 -3.22 -18.93
CA VAL A 126 6.41 -2.68 -19.99
C VAL A 126 5.43 -3.74 -20.49
N TYR A 127 5.94 -4.91 -20.87
CA TYR A 127 5.12 -5.99 -21.42
C TYR A 127 4.05 -6.48 -20.43
N ASN A 128 4.46 -6.80 -19.19
CA ASN A 128 3.54 -7.37 -18.21
C ASN A 128 2.55 -6.33 -17.71
N SER A 129 2.98 -5.08 -17.42
CA SER A 129 2.10 -4.01 -16.97
C SER A 129 1.04 -3.66 -18.03
N ARG A 130 1.43 -3.60 -19.31
CA ARG A 130 0.49 -3.42 -20.42
C ARG A 130 -0.51 -4.56 -20.50
N LYS A 131 -0.04 -5.80 -20.53
CA LYS A 131 -0.86 -7.00 -20.59
C LYS A 131 -1.88 -7.06 -19.44
N ASP A 132 -1.42 -6.83 -18.21
CA ASP A 132 -2.27 -6.90 -17.02
C ASP A 132 -3.26 -5.73 -16.97
N PHE A 133 -2.87 -4.54 -17.47
CA PHE A 133 -3.76 -3.41 -17.64
C PHE A 133 -4.86 -3.69 -18.68
N GLU A 134 -4.49 -4.15 -19.86
CA GLU A 134 -5.43 -4.41 -20.97
C GLU A 134 -6.42 -5.53 -20.66
N ASN A 135 -5.98 -6.58 -19.97
CA ASN A 135 -6.79 -7.77 -19.72
C ASN A 135 -7.61 -7.69 -18.42
N GLU A 136 -7.08 -7.06 -17.36
CA GLU A 136 -7.68 -7.13 -16.02
C GLU A 136 -7.91 -5.75 -15.40
N LEU A 137 -7.50 -4.67 -16.08
CA LEU A 137 -7.42 -3.33 -15.48
C LEU A 137 -6.70 -3.38 -14.10
N HIS A 138 -5.61 -4.15 -14.04
CA HIS A 138 -4.76 -4.32 -12.86
C HIS A 138 -3.29 -4.09 -13.24
N PRO A 139 -2.90 -2.84 -13.55
CA PRO A 139 -1.67 -2.51 -14.26
C PRO A 139 -0.38 -2.94 -13.57
N LEU A 140 -0.41 -3.05 -12.26
CA LEU A 140 0.79 -3.38 -11.47
C LEU A 140 0.78 -4.80 -10.88
N LYS A 141 -0.10 -5.69 -11.33
CA LYS A 141 -0.21 -7.07 -10.84
C LYS A 141 1.14 -7.79 -10.84
N TRP A 142 1.86 -7.70 -11.95
CA TRP A 142 3.17 -8.33 -12.08
C TRP A 142 4.21 -7.72 -11.15
N ILE A 143 4.34 -6.38 -11.08
CA ILE A 143 5.34 -5.73 -10.22
C ILE A 143 5.00 -5.86 -8.73
N GLU A 144 3.71 -5.86 -8.37
CA GLU A 144 3.28 -6.14 -7.00
C GLU A 144 3.73 -7.54 -6.55
N GLU A 145 3.62 -8.55 -7.41
CA GLU A 145 4.17 -9.89 -7.12
C GLU A 145 5.69 -9.85 -6.89
N LYS A 146 6.43 -9.05 -7.67
CA LYS A 146 7.89 -8.89 -7.51
C LYS A 146 8.26 -8.15 -6.23
N ILE A 147 7.48 -7.13 -5.84
CA ILE A 147 7.67 -6.40 -4.57
C ILE A 147 7.61 -7.35 -3.37
N TYR A 148 6.76 -8.38 -3.40
CA TYR A 148 6.70 -9.38 -2.34
C TYR A 148 7.75 -10.48 -2.51
N ARG A 149 7.92 -11.04 -3.70
CA ARG A 149 8.78 -12.23 -3.89
C ARG A 149 10.27 -11.91 -3.92
N THR A 150 10.68 -10.79 -4.49
CA THR A 150 12.12 -10.47 -4.62
C THR A 150 12.83 -10.33 -3.27
N PRO A 151 12.30 -9.61 -2.26
CA PRO A 151 12.94 -9.58 -0.93
C PRO A 151 13.02 -10.96 -0.26
N ILE A 152 12.00 -11.80 -0.45
CA ILE A 152 12.01 -13.17 0.09
C ILE A 152 13.08 -14.03 -0.61
N GLN A 153 13.22 -13.92 -1.94
CA GLN A 153 14.25 -14.63 -2.69
C GLN A 153 15.66 -14.19 -2.28
N ILE A 154 15.87 -12.89 -2.05
CA ILE A 154 17.12 -12.35 -1.53
C ILE A 154 17.41 -12.92 -0.13
N ALA A 155 16.42 -12.91 0.76
CA ALA A 155 16.57 -13.49 2.10
C ALA A 155 17.01 -14.96 2.03
N LYS A 156 16.35 -15.77 1.20
CA LYS A 156 16.71 -17.18 1.00
C LYS A 156 18.11 -17.38 0.43
N ALA A 157 18.45 -16.61 -0.62
CA ALA A 157 19.76 -16.70 -1.27
C ALA A 157 20.92 -16.33 -0.32
N MET A 158 20.67 -15.42 0.63
CA MET A 158 21.67 -14.98 1.62
C MET A 158 21.56 -15.73 2.96
N GLY A 159 20.66 -16.70 3.10
CA GLY A 159 20.45 -17.44 4.35
C GLY A 159 19.89 -16.58 5.49
N ILE A 160 19.17 -15.50 5.18
CA ILE A 160 18.57 -14.59 6.18
C ILE A 160 17.22 -15.19 6.62
N PRO A 161 17.01 -15.45 7.92
CA PRO A 161 15.89 -16.28 8.37
C PRO A 161 14.53 -15.56 8.41
N ALA A 162 14.49 -14.22 8.41
CA ALA A 162 13.28 -13.45 8.62
C ALA A 162 13.11 -12.32 7.60
N VAL A 163 11.84 -12.06 7.20
CA VAL A 163 11.45 -10.92 6.35
C VAL A 163 10.28 -10.20 7.01
N PHE A 164 10.32 -8.87 7.12
CA PHE A 164 9.26 -8.07 7.75
C PHE A 164 8.60 -7.12 6.76
N PHE A 165 7.36 -7.40 6.37
CA PHE A 165 6.50 -6.51 5.59
C PHE A 165 5.68 -5.57 6.47
N GLY A 166 5.33 -4.40 5.94
CA GLY A 166 4.51 -3.39 6.63
C GLY A 166 3.00 -3.58 6.46
N GLU A 167 2.58 -4.02 5.28
CA GLU A 167 1.16 -4.22 5.00
C GLU A 167 0.61 -5.39 5.83
N ASN A 168 -0.59 -5.19 6.37
CA ASN A 168 -1.36 -6.28 6.95
C ASN A 168 -2.77 -6.25 6.36
N SER A 169 -3.03 -7.16 5.45
CA SER A 169 -4.29 -7.24 4.72
C SER A 169 -5.50 -7.52 5.63
N GLY A 170 -5.30 -8.15 6.77
CA GLY A 170 -6.32 -8.35 7.79
C GLY A 170 -6.83 -7.02 8.36
N TYR A 171 -5.92 -6.08 8.65
CA TYR A 171 -6.30 -4.75 9.13
C TYR A 171 -6.89 -3.87 8.05
N GLU A 172 -6.30 -3.87 6.88
CA GLU A 172 -6.66 -2.94 5.82
C GLU A 172 -7.93 -3.35 5.11
N TYR A 173 -8.06 -4.63 4.85
CA TYR A 173 -9.06 -5.17 3.94
C TYR A 173 -9.97 -6.22 4.56
N GLY A 174 -9.67 -6.67 5.78
CA GLY A 174 -10.46 -7.68 6.48
C GLY A 174 -10.28 -9.09 5.93
N SER A 175 -9.15 -9.39 5.27
CA SER A 175 -8.88 -10.71 4.71
C SER A 175 -8.54 -11.78 5.75
N ASP A 176 -8.10 -11.36 6.94
CA ASP A 176 -7.76 -12.24 8.05
C ASP A 176 -8.41 -11.72 9.35
N PRO A 177 -9.47 -12.38 9.84
CA PRO A 177 -10.13 -11.99 11.08
C PRO A 177 -9.29 -12.24 12.32
N GLU A 178 -8.34 -13.18 12.27
CA GLU A 178 -7.47 -13.53 13.42
C GLU A 178 -6.26 -12.60 13.53
N LEU A 179 -6.02 -11.78 12.52
CA LEU A 179 -4.90 -10.83 12.47
C LEU A 179 -3.55 -11.51 12.71
N SER A 180 -3.24 -12.52 11.90
CA SER A 180 -2.01 -13.28 11.94
C SER A 180 -0.77 -12.38 11.86
N VAL A 181 0.29 -12.75 12.55
CA VAL A 181 1.61 -12.15 12.39
C VAL A 181 2.38 -12.75 11.21
N LEU A 182 2.00 -13.96 10.78
CA LEU A 182 2.69 -14.70 9.74
C LEU A 182 2.07 -14.42 8.37
N HIS A 183 2.90 -14.05 7.42
CA HIS A 183 2.49 -13.82 6.03
C HIS A 183 2.29 -15.14 5.29
N PRO A 184 1.30 -15.26 4.37
CA PRO A 184 1.06 -16.49 3.60
C PRO A 184 2.24 -16.98 2.76
N LEU A 185 3.19 -16.11 2.39
CA LEU A 185 4.41 -16.46 1.66
C LEU A 185 5.54 -17.00 2.56
N SER A 186 5.29 -17.19 3.84
CA SER A 186 6.25 -17.76 4.80
C SER A 186 6.45 -19.26 4.53
N ASP A 187 7.71 -19.72 4.58
CA ASP A 187 8.05 -21.13 4.48
C ASP A 187 9.19 -21.52 5.45
N GLU A 188 9.79 -22.70 5.27
CA GLU A 188 10.84 -23.18 6.16
C GLU A 188 12.18 -22.46 5.97
N GLN A 189 12.47 -21.94 4.78
CA GLN A 189 13.74 -21.29 4.45
C GLN A 189 13.79 -19.82 4.89
N ALA A 190 12.64 -19.12 4.86
CA ALA A 190 12.52 -17.76 5.35
C ALA A 190 11.13 -17.55 5.95
N LYS A 191 11.09 -17.14 7.21
CA LYS A 191 9.84 -16.74 7.86
C LYS A 191 9.49 -15.31 7.46
N VAL A 192 8.27 -15.11 6.96
CA VAL A 192 7.77 -13.82 6.50
C VAL A 192 6.72 -13.33 7.47
N TYR A 193 6.87 -12.12 7.95
CA TYR A 193 6.03 -11.55 8.99
C TYR A 193 5.40 -10.22 8.57
N TYR A 194 4.23 -9.94 9.13
CA TYR A 194 3.63 -8.62 9.16
C TYR A 194 4.14 -7.86 10.40
N TYR A 195 4.97 -6.86 10.24
CA TYR A 195 5.54 -6.10 11.36
C TYR A 195 4.44 -5.49 12.26
N PHE A 196 3.41 -4.89 11.65
CA PHE A 196 2.27 -4.34 12.39
C PHE A 196 1.29 -5.40 12.92
N GLY A 197 1.61 -6.67 12.80
CA GLY A 197 1.00 -7.75 13.57
C GLY A 197 1.56 -7.87 14.98
N PHE A 198 2.77 -7.32 15.22
CA PHE A 198 3.44 -7.34 16.53
C PHE A 198 3.31 -6.03 17.29
N THR A 199 3.09 -4.92 16.62
CA THR A 199 2.95 -3.59 17.18
C THR A 199 1.67 -2.94 16.66
N PRO A 200 0.95 -2.13 17.48
CA PRO A 200 -0.24 -1.45 17.01
C PRO A 200 0.07 -0.51 15.83
N TYR A 201 -0.64 -0.67 14.72
CA TYR A 201 -0.56 0.30 13.62
C TYR A 201 -1.32 1.58 13.98
N ASP A 202 -0.61 2.69 14.05
CA ASP A 202 -1.16 4.02 14.20
C ASP A 202 -0.52 4.97 13.19
N GLU A 203 -1.29 5.39 12.19
CA GLU A 203 -0.78 6.21 11.09
C GLU A 203 -0.21 7.57 11.53
N ARG A 204 -0.77 8.17 12.61
CA ARG A 204 -0.27 9.44 13.14
C ARG A 204 1.08 9.25 13.84
N LYS A 205 1.17 8.20 14.66
CA LYS A 205 2.43 7.85 15.32
C LYS A 205 3.50 7.47 14.30
N ASN A 206 3.14 6.65 13.30
CA ASN A 206 4.06 6.29 12.23
C ASN A 206 4.54 7.52 11.47
N MET A 207 3.66 8.48 11.17
CA MET A 207 4.05 9.74 10.55
C MET A 207 4.97 10.57 11.44
N GLN A 208 4.67 10.67 12.73
CA GLN A 208 5.52 11.38 13.68
C GLN A 208 6.92 10.75 13.74
N THR A 209 7.00 9.43 13.95
CA THR A 209 8.27 8.68 13.94
C THR A 209 9.01 8.88 12.62
N ALA A 210 8.35 8.74 11.49
CA ALA A 210 8.98 8.91 10.18
C ALA A 210 9.56 10.33 10.02
N ARG A 211 8.85 11.37 10.46
CA ARG A 211 9.34 12.76 10.42
C ARG A 211 10.57 12.97 11.31
N GLU A 212 10.62 12.36 12.49
CA GLU A 212 11.79 12.40 13.40
C GLU A 212 13.02 11.78 12.74
N TYR A 213 12.83 10.79 11.86
CA TYR A 213 13.88 10.14 11.09
C TYR A 213 14.09 10.73 9.68
N GLY A 214 13.53 11.91 9.39
CA GLY A 214 13.82 12.67 8.17
C GLY A 214 12.92 12.39 6.97
N PHE A 215 11.75 11.76 7.17
CA PHE A 215 10.75 11.57 6.10
C PHE A 215 10.28 12.90 5.51
N LYS A 216 10.17 12.96 4.19
CA LYS A 216 9.63 14.06 3.41
C LYS A 216 8.39 13.63 2.64
N ASP A 217 7.41 14.54 2.50
CA ASP A 217 6.26 14.32 1.63
C ASP A 217 6.27 15.27 0.41
N LEU A 218 5.24 15.19 -0.44
CA LEU A 218 5.19 15.99 -1.66
C LEU A 218 5.16 17.50 -1.39
N ASN A 219 4.64 17.96 -0.24
CA ASN A 219 4.63 19.38 0.11
C ASN A 219 6.03 19.92 0.41
N ASP A 220 6.96 19.07 0.88
CA ASP A 220 8.33 19.48 1.17
C ASP A 220 9.11 19.86 -0.11
N PHE A 221 8.68 19.37 -1.28
CA PHE A 221 9.33 19.62 -2.57
C PHE A 221 8.45 20.43 -3.55
N ALA A 222 7.17 20.61 -3.27
CA ALA A 222 6.20 21.34 -4.08
C ALA A 222 6.16 20.89 -5.58
N GLU A 223 6.34 19.60 -5.82
CA GLU A 223 6.58 19.09 -7.18
C GLU A 223 5.36 18.50 -7.89
N TRP A 224 4.35 18.04 -7.26
CA TRP A 224 3.22 17.33 -7.89
C TRP A 224 1.89 17.70 -7.24
N PRO A 225 1.08 18.55 -7.89
CA PRO A 225 -0.24 18.93 -7.40
C PRO A 225 -1.24 17.79 -7.61
N ARG A 226 -1.10 16.74 -6.82
CA ARG A 226 -1.80 15.48 -6.90
C ARG A 226 -3.31 15.63 -6.81
N GLN A 227 -4.07 14.99 -7.72
CA GLN A 227 -5.53 14.97 -7.75
C GLN A 227 -6.10 13.60 -7.35
N GLY A 228 -7.40 13.54 -7.04
CA GLY A 228 -8.07 12.29 -6.66
C GLY A 228 -7.55 11.69 -5.35
N ASN A 229 -7.06 12.53 -4.46
CA ASN A 229 -6.52 12.14 -3.16
C ASN A 229 -6.78 13.25 -2.12
N ILE A 230 -6.64 12.91 -0.84
CA ILE A 230 -6.87 13.83 0.29
C ILE A 230 -5.62 14.05 1.16
N GLU A 231 -4.48 13.51 0.76
CA GLU A 231 -3.22 13.60 1.49
C GLU A 231 -2.01 13.57 0.54
N GLN A 232 -0.81 13.92 1.01
CA GLN A 232 0.38 14.12 0.22
C GLN A 232 1.58 13.27 0.69
N PHE A 233 1.32 12.21 1.46
CA PHE A 233 2.38 11.47 2.15
C PHE A 233 2.33 9.95 1.98
N THR A 234 1.35 9.40 1.26
CA THR A 234 1.32 7.97 0.93
C THR A 234 1.37 7.75 -0.58
N GLN A 235 2.01 6.66 -1.01
CA GLN A 235 2.18 6.33 -2.43
C GLN A 235 2.76 7.52 -3.20
N ILE A 236 3.92 7.99 -2.74
CA ILE A 236 4.60 9.20 -3.22
C ILE A 236 5.96 8.92 -3.85
N ASP A 237 6.36 7.67 -3.93
CA ASP A 237 7.63 7.20 -4.48
C ASP A 237 7.72 7.40 -5.98
N SER A 238 6.62 7.13 -6.72
CA SER A 238 6.55 7.39 -8.16
C SER A 238 5.17 7.87 -8.60
N ILE A 239 5.13 8.65 -9.70
CA ILE A 239 3.92 9.35 -10.16
C ILE A 239 2.92 8.36 -10.75
N GLY A 240 3.35 7.52 -11.70
CA GLY A 240 2.47 6.60 -12.43
C GLY A 240 1.87 5.49 -11.57
N TYR A 241 2.47 5.19 -10.42
CA TYR A 241 2.02 4.13 -9.51
C TYR A 241 0.56 4.32 -9.05
N ILE A 242 0.11 5.55 -8.84
CA ILE A 242 -1.25 5.79 -8.33
C ILE A 242 -2.36 5.38 -9.30
N ILE A 243 -2.04 5.14 -10.57
CA ILE A 243 -3.02 4.56 -11.52
C ILE A 243 -3.50 3.19 -11.05
N GLN A 244 -2.65 2.38 -10.42
CA GLN A 244 -3.08 1.13 -9.79
C GLN A 244 -4.19 1.34 -8.75
N LEU A 245 -4.08 2.40 -7.97
CA LEU A 245 -5.09 2.74 -6.96
C LEU A 245 -6.38 3.24 -7.61
N TRP A 246 -6.24 4.10 -8.64
CA TRP A 246 -7.38 4.67 -9.35
C TRP A 246 -8.16 3.63 -10.17
N THR A 247 -7.51 2.61 -10.75
CA THR A 247 -8.20 1.58 -11.54
C THR A 247 -9.20 0.75 -10.73
N LYS A 248 -9.19 0.84 -9.41
CA LYS A 248 -10.26 0.31 -8.56
C LYS A 248 -11.59 1.05 -8.81
N PHE A 249 -11.56 2.35 -9.12
CA PHE A 249 -12.78 3.14 -9.31
C PHE A 249 -13.61 2.66 -10.50
N PRO A 250 -13.10 2.53 -11.73
CA PRO A 250 -13.87 1.99 -12.83
C PRO A 250 -14.35 0.55 -12.61
N LYS A 251 -13.63 -0.27 -11.85
CA LYS A 251 -14.03 -1.66 -11.55
C LYS A 251 -15.05 -1.76 -10.42
N PHE A 252 -14.85 -1.00 -9.34
CA PHE A 252 -15.55 -1.20 -8.06
C PHE A 252 -16.29 0.03 -7.55
N GLY A 253 -16.17 1.17 -8.22
CA GLY A 253 -16.81 2.43 -7.82
C GLY A 253 -16.19 3.11 -6.61
N PHE A 254 -14.95 2.75 -6.25
CA PHE A 254 -14.18 3.41 -5.20
C PHE A 254 -12.67 3.30 -5.46
N GLN A 255 -11.90 4.20 -4.89
CA GLN A 255 -10.44 4.18 -4.93
C GLN A 255 -9.82 4.74 -3.64
N ARG A 256 -8.69 5.43 -3.73
CA ARG A 256 -7.87 5.87 -2.61
C ARG A 256 -8.60 6.78 -1.61
N VAL A 257 -9.45 7.70 -2.08
CA VAL A 257 -10.18 8.62 -1.19
C VAL A 257 -11.12 7.84 -0.29
N ALA A 258 -11.87 6.88 -0.84
CA ALA A 258 -12.73 6.00 -0.04
C ALA A 258 -11.93 5.11 0.93
N ASP A 259 -10.79 4.56 0.51
CA ASP A 259 -9.88 3.78 1.38
C ASP A 259 -9.41 4.64 2.57
N MET A 260 -8.91 5.85 2.32
CA MET A 260 -8.38 6.75 3.36
C MET A 260 -9.47 7.26 4.30
N THR A 261 -10.56 7.79 3.75
CA THR A 261 -11.66 8.34 4.56
C THR A 261 -12.30 7.27 5.44
N SER A 262 -12.47 6.05 4.93
CA SER A 262 -13.02 4.93 5.73
C SER A 262 -12.12 4.59 6.92
N ARG A 263 -10.79 4.63 6.76
CA ARG A 263 -9.81 4.44 7.85
C ARG A 263 -9.88 5.58 8.87
N MET A 264 -9.98 6.84 8.39
CA MET A 264 -10.11 8.00 9.25
C MET A 264 -11.41 7.98 10.06
N VAL A 265 -12.52 7.56 9.45
CA VAL A 265 -13.81 7.39 10.16
C VAL A 265 -13.72 6.30 11.23
N ARG A 266 -13.17 5.12 10.91
CA ARG A 266 -12.96 4.05 11.89
C ARG A 266 -12.17 4.49 13.12
N ARG A 267 -11.20 5.39 12.92
CA ARG A 267 -10.34 5.93 13.98
C ARG A 267 -10.91 7.16 14.69
N GLY A 268 -12.15 7.57 14.37
CA GLY A 268 -12.76 8.77 14.94
C GLY A 268 -12.12 10.09 14.52
N GLN A 269 -11.34 10.09 13.44
CA GLN A 269 -10.60 11.26 12.94
C GLN A 269 -11.43 12.10 11.95
N MET A 270 -12.52 11.51 11.43
CA MET A 270 -13.42 12.13 10.46
C MET A 270 -14.86 11.65 10.69
N THR A 271 -15.83 12.54 10.48
CA THR A 271 -17.24 12.14 10.47
C THR A 271 -17.59 11.42 9.16
N LEU A 272 -18.52 10.46 9.21
CA LEU A 272 -19.02 9.77 8.02
C LEU A 272 -19.58 10.74 6.97
N LYS A 273 -20.26 11.81 7.41
CA LYS A 273 -20.78 12.86 6.51
C LYS A 273 -19.67 13.53 5.70
N LYS A 274 -18.57 13.91 6.37
CA LYS A 274 -17.42 14.54 5.68
C LYS A 274 -16.72 13.53 4.75
N ALA A 275 -16.58 12.28 5.18
CA ALA A 275 -16.02 11.22 4.35
C ALA A 275 -16.81 11.02 3.05
N ASN A 276 -18.14 10.90 3.15
CA ASN A 276 -19.02 10.74 1.98
C ASN A 276 -18.94 11.93 1.03
N GLN A 277 -18.80 13.16 1.55
CA GLN A 277 -18.63 14.34 0.70
C GLN A 277 -17.31 14.30 -0.07
N LEU A 278 -16.19 13.97 0.60
CA LEU A 278 -14.88 13.84 -0.04
C LEU A 278 -14.87 12.74 -1.11
N VAL A 279 -15.50 11.60 -0.83
CA VAL A 279 -15.65 10.51 -1.80
C VAL A 279 -16.43 10.97 -3.03
N LYS A 280 -17.53 11.70 -2.84
CA LYS A 280 -18.32 12.26 -3.95
C LYS A 280 -17.51 13.23 -4.80
N ASP A 281 -16.70 14.07 -4.18
CA ASP A 281 -15.98 15.15 -4.84
C ASP A 281 -14.70 14.68 -5.52
N GLU A 282 -13.96 13.75 -4.92
CA GLU A 282 -12.58 13.43 -5.31
C GLU A 282 -12.35 11.98 -5.77
N ASP A 283 -13.13 11.00 -5.30
CA ASP A 283 -12.79 9.58 -5.48
C ASP A 283 -12.85 9.09 -6.95
N TRP A 284 -13.55 9.79 -7.82
CA TRP A 284 -13.65 9.50 -9.24
C TRP A 284 -12.50 10.06 -10.08
N ARG A 285 -11.76 11.05 -9.55
CA ARG A 285 -10.74 11.79 -10.31
C ARG A 285 -9.53 10.92 -10.61
N CYS A 286 -9.18 10.79 -11.89
CA CYS A 286 -7.88 10.28 -12.32
C CYS A 286 -6.89 11.44 -12.35
N ASP A 287 -5.76 11.28 -11.68
CA ASP A 287 -4.69 12.29 -11.73
C ASP A 287 -4.10 12.37 -13.14
N PRO A 288 -4.13 13.54 -13.80
CA PRO A 288 -3.68 13.64 -15.19
C PRO A 288 -2.16 13.44 -15.34
N ALA A 289 -1.34 13.86 -14.37
CA ALA A 289 0.10 13.65 -14.42
C ALA A 289 0.43 12.17 -14.25
N ALA A 290 -0.28 11.48 -13.35
CA ALA A 290 -0.10 10.04 -13.18
C ALA A 290 -0.58 9.25 -14.40
N LYS A 291 -1.68 9.65 -15.04
CA LYS A 291 -2.15 9.03 -16.29
C LYS A 291 -1.11 9.19 -17.40
N ALA A 292 -0.57 10.39 -17.59
CA ALA A 292 0.46 10.65 -18.60
C ALA A 292 1.73 9.85 -18.34
N ASP A 293 2.23 9.82 -17.09
CA ASP A 293 3.42 9.07 -16.73
C ASP A 293 3.22 7.56 -16.86
N PHE A 294 2.05 7.05 -16.46
CA PHE A 294 1.69 5.64 -16.65
C PHE A 294 1.66 5.25 -18.13
N CYS A 295 0.99 6.05 -18.97
CA CYS A 295 0.93 5.80 -20.40
C CYS A 295 2.31 5.79 -21.05
N ARG A 296 3.19 6.74 -20.66
CA ARG A 296 4.59 6.78 -21.08
C ARG A 296 5.33 5.50 -20.67
N ALA A 297 5.19 5.09 -19.41
CA ALA A 297 5.96 3.97 -18.84
C ALA A 297 5.62 2.63 -19.47
N ILE A 298 4.35 2.40 -19.88
CA ILE A 298 3.94 1.16 -20.54
C ILE A 298 3.77 1.28 -22.06
N ASP A 299 4.20 2.43 -22.65
CA ASP A 299 4.18 2.73 -24.09
C ASP A 299 2.79 2.56 -24.71
N ILE A 300 1.79 3.26 -24.17
CA ILE A 300 0.45 3.41 -24.74
C ILE A 300 0.06 4.88 -24.85
N THR A 301 -0.92 5.19 -25.69
CA THR A 301 -1.52 6.53 -25.75
C THR A 301 -2.60 6.68 -24.67
N GLU A 302 -2.88 7.95 -24.27
CA GLU A 302 -4.00 8.22 -23.35
C GLU A 302 -5.37 7.78 -23.93
N LYS A 303 -5.51 7.80 -25.25
CA LYS A 303 -6.71 7.29 -25.92
C LYS A 303 -6.87 5.77 -25.71
N GLN A 304 -5.79 5.00 -25.88
CA GLN A 304 -5.80 3.56 -25.60
C GLN A 304 -6.08 3.29 -24.11
N PHE A 305 -5.51 4.11 -23.21
CA PHE A 305 -5.84 4.03 -21.80
C PHE A 305 -7.34 4.19 -21.55
N ASP A 306 -7.98 5.23 -22.11
CA ASP A 306 -9.40 5.47 -21.93
C ASP A 306 -10.27 4.35 -22.54
N GLU A 307 -9.88 3.80 -23.68
CA GLU A 307 -10.57 2.67 -24.32
C GLU A 307 -10.52 1.40 -23.43
N VAL A 308 -9.36 1.14 -22.78
CA VAL A 308 -9.24 0.02 -21.84
C VAL A 308 -10.11 0.25 -20.61
N VAL A 309 -10.07 1.45 -20.03
CA VAL A 309 -10.93 1.81 -18.89
C VAL A 309 -12.41 1.66 -19.22
N ASP A 310 -12.85 2.16 -20.38
CA ASP A 310 -14.24 2.08 -20.82
C ASP A 310 -14.73 0.63 -21.01
N ARG A 311 -13.85 -0.26 -21.46
CA ARG A 311 -14.14 -1.70 -21.64
C ARG A 311 -14.36 -2.40 -20.30
N HIS A 312 -13.60 -2.03 -19.27
CA HIS A 312 -13.63 -2.65 -17.95
C HIS A 312 -14.57 -1.97 -16.94
N ALA A 313 -15.09 -0.78 -17.27
CA ALA A 313 -15.94 -0.03 -16.36
C ALA A 313 -17.22 -0.79 -16.00
N ASN A 314 -17.46 -0.93 -14.70
CA ASN A 314 -18.63 -1.60 -14.14
C ASN A 314 -19.89 -0.72 -14.32
N ARG A 315 -20.62 -0.98 -15.41
CA ARG A 315 -21.82 -0.21 -15.79
C ARG A 315 -23.02 -0.47 -14.89
N ASP A 316 -22.97 -1.45 -14.01
CA ASP A 316 -24.05 -1.66 -13.04
C ASP A 316 -24.05 -0.55 -11.97
N ILE A 317 -22.86 -0.09 -11.58
CA ILE A 317 -22.67 0.91 -10.51
C ILE A 317 -22.21 2.28 -11.02
N LEU A 318 -21.67 2.36 -12.25
CA LEU A 318 -21.13 3.59 -12.83
C LEU A 318 -21.94 4.06 -14.06
N THR A 319 -21.87 5.36 -14.28
CA THR A 319 -22.34 6.02 -15.53
C THR A 319 -21.40 7.18 -15.86
N LYS A 320 -21.39 7.62 -17.12
CA LYS A 320 -20.63 8.82 -17.52
C LYS A 320 -21.45 10.08 -17.25
N ASP A 321 -20.80 11.11 -16.71
CA ASP A 321 -21.36 12.46 -16.64
C ASP A 321 -21.28 13.18 -18.00
N PHE A 322 -21.77 14.42 -18.07
CA PHE A 322 -21.75 15.22 -19.30
C PHE A 322 -20.34 15.53 -19.84
N ALA A 323 -19.33 15.48 -18.98
CA ALA A 323 -17.93 15.66 -19.36
C ALA A 323 -17.23 14.34 -19.76
N GLY A 324 -17.96 13.21 -19.73
CA GLY A 324 -17.45 11.89 -20.07
C GLY A 324 -16.72 11.16 -18.92
N ASN A 325 -16.72 11.72 -17.70
CA ASN A 325 -16.09 11.07 -16.56
C ASN A 325 -16.98 9.98 -15.97
N TRP A 326 -16.39 8.88 -15.58
CA TRP A 326 -17.08 7.84 -14.84
C TRP A 326 -17.45 8.31 -13.44
N ARG A 327 -18.72 8.18 -13.07
CA ARG A 327 -19.30 8.59 -11.79
C ARG A 327 -20.15 7.47 -11.21
N ARG A 328 -20.19 7.36 -9.89
CA ARG A 328 -21.13 6.46 -9.23
C ARG A 328 -22.55 6.97 -9.36
N LYS A 329 -23.46 6.07 -9.74
CA LYS A 329 -24.89 6.38 -9.96
C LYS A 329 -25.59 6.88 -8.68
N ASP A 330 -25.19 6.34 -7.53
CA ASP A 330 -25.78 6.69 -6.22
C ASP A 330 -25.27 8.02 -5.64
N LEU A 331 -24.25 8.64 -6.27
CA LEU A 331 -23.67 9.92 -5.85
C LEU A 331 -23.96 11.09 -6.82
N LEU A 332 -24.64 10.82 -7.92
CA LEU A 332 -25.11 11.84 -8.88
C LEU A 332 -26.39 12.54 -8.41
#